data_4661c3aecd3cb64c98d2b113300a0f63
#
_entry.id   4661c3aecd3cb64c98d2b113300a0f63
#
_cell.length_a   1.000
_cell.length_b   1.000
_cell.length_c   1.000
_cell.angle_alpha   90.00
_cell.angle_beta   90.00
_cell.angle_gamma   90.00
#
_symmetry.space_group_name_H-M   'P 1'
#
loop_
_entity.id
_entity.type
_entity.pdbx_description
1 polymer ?
#
loop_
_entity_poly.entity_id
_entity_poly.type
_entity_poly.pdbx_seq_one_letter_code
_entity_poly.pdbx_strand_id
1 'polypeptide(L)'
;QSVRQFLGDGNRQYLSGLYLGGQRIMILVDSSTSMLDSTLVNIIRTRNMGNAAKQAAPKWQRVVKSVDWITTQLPITSQYQIWHFNADFTSVLEGTDQTWLEVADREQLNEAMDAVRNLVPNNGTNLEQVFRGVANMSPMPDNIFLITDGLPTLNGRNANAGLITPRERLELFEDAVAELPNGIPVNIILLPLEGDPSAAAAYWQLAQYSLGSFLTPSRDWP
;
A
#
# COMPACT_ATOMS: atom_id res chain seq x y z
N GLN A 1 4.09 -4.50 -28.22
CA GLN A 1 3.52 -5.60 -27.43
C GLN A 1 4.67 -6.25 -26.66
N SER A 2 4.86 -5.90 -25.40
CA SER A 2 5.81 -6.62 -24.55
C SER A 2 5.14 -7.88 -24.05
N VAL A 3 5.61 -9.03 -24.52
CA VAL A 3 5.20 -10.32 -24.00
C VAL A 3 5.75 -10.45 -22.59
N ARG A 4 4.90 -10.32 -21.56
CA ARG A 4 5.25 -10.62 -20.17
C ARG A 4 5.43 -12.15 -20.07
N GLN A 5 6.67 -12.62 -20.04
CA GLN A 5 6.98 -14.02 -19.73
C GLN A 5 7.07 -14.18 -18.21
N PHE A 6 6.14 -14.91 -17.64
CA PHE A 6 6.15 -15.33 -16.25
C PHE A 6 6.98 -16.61 -16.09
N LEU A 7 8.08 -16.51 -15.38
CA LEU A 7 8.87 -17.65 -14.89
C LEU A 7 9.28 -17.34 -13.44
N GLY A 8 8.42 -17.68 -12.48
CA GLY A 8 8.76 -17.52 -11.08
C GLY A 8 7.84 -18.31 -10.16
N ASP A 9 8.45 -19.13 -9.31
CA ASP A 9 7.79 -19.96 -8.31
C ASP A 9 7.43 -19.19 -7.04
N GLY A 10 7.32 -17.84 -7.07
CA GLY A 10 7.04 -17.00 -5.89
C GLY A 10 8.15 -16.95 -4.83
N ASN A 11 9.18 -17.76 -4.96
CA ASN A 11 10.27 -17.93 -3.98
C ASN A 11 11.52 -17.08 -4.26
N ARG A 12 11.42 -16.04 -5.09
CA ARG A 12 12.58 -15.18 -5.39
C ARG A 12 12.78 -14.07 -4.36
N GLN A 13 13.08 -14.42 -3.13
CA GLN A 13 13.48 -13.49 -2.06
C GLN A 13 14.79 -12.73 -2.33
N TYR A 14 15.54 -13.10 -3.37
CA TYR A 14 16.95 -12.76 -3.49
C TYR A 14 17.28 -11.33 -3.89
N LEU A 15 16.36 -10.55 -4.43
CA LEU A 15 16.66 -9.20 -4.92
C LEU A 15 16.07 -8.06 -4.08
N SER A 16 14.97 -8.29 -3.37
CA SER A 16 14.30 -7.23 -2.60
C SER A 16 14.13 -7.56 -1.12
N GLY A 17 14.35 -8.81 -0.70
CA GLY A 17 14.03 -9.27 0.65
C GLY A 17 12.52 -9.41 0.92
N LEU A 18 11.66 -9.14 -0.07
CA LEU A 18 10.22 -9.26 0.03
C LEU A 18 9.78 -10.72 -0.19
N TYR A 19 8.97 -11.26 0.71
CA TYR A 19 8.34 -12.56 0.53
C TYR A 19 7.08 -12.42 -0.33
N LEU A 20 7.16 -12.89 -1.57
CA LEU A 20 6.09 -12.73 -2.58
C LEU A 20 5.16 -13.95 -2.68
N GLY A 21 5.31 -14.92 -1.78
CA GLY A 21 4.47 -16.11 -1.74
C GLY A 21 3.15 -15.87 -1.01
N GLY A 22 2.26 -16.87 -1.10
CA GLY A 22 0.93 -16.87 -0.46
C GLY A 22 -0.14 -17.36 -1.41
N GLN A 23 -1.31 -17.70 -0.86
CA GLN A 23 -2.49 -18.09 -1.63
C GLN A 23 -3.48 -16.95 -1.78
N ARG A 24 -3.55 -16.06 -0.79
CA ARG A 24 -4.45 -14.89 -0.78
C ARG A 24 -3.66 -13.65 -0.40
N ILE A 25 -3.27 -12.91 -1.39
CA ILE A 25 -2.34 -11.80 -1.27
C ILE A 25 -3.10 -10.47 -1.31
N MET A 26 -3.02 -9.71 -0.22
CA MET A 26 -3.63 -8.39 -0.10
C MET A 26 -2.57 -7.31 -0.39
N ILE A 27 -2.86 -6.43 -1.33
CA ILE A 27 -2.00 -5.27 -1.64
C ILE A 27 -2.74 -4.00 -1.19
N LEU A 28 -2.19 -3.31 -0.21
CA LEU A 28 -2.72 -2.08 0.36
C LEU A 28 -1.89 -0.90 -0.14
N VAL A 29 -2.52 0.01 -0.86
CA VAL A 29 -1.88 1.15 -1.50
C VAL A 29 -2.34 2.44 -0.83
N ASP A 30 -1.45 3.10 -0.13
CA ASP A 30 -1.70 4.44 0.39
C ASP A 30 -1.87 5.43 -0.79
N SER A 31 -3.03 6.03 -0.87
CA SER A 31 -3.38 7.05 -1.87
C SER A 31 -3.63 8.41 -1.23
N SER A 32 -3.02 8.67 -0.09
CA SER A 32 -3.10 9.96 0.60
C SER A 32 -2.29 11.05 -0.11
N THR A 33 -2.52 12.29 0.29
CA THR A 33 -1.88 13.46 -0.33
C THR A 33 -0.35 13.46 -0.20
N SER A 34 0.21 12.84 0.86
CA SER A 34 1.66 12.74 1.07
C SER A 34 2.36 11.92 -0.02
N MET A 35 1.63 11.01 -0.67
CA MET A 35 2.14 10.18 -1.76
C MET A 35 2.46 10.97 -3.05
N LEU A 36 2.17 12.28 -3.10
CA LEU A 36 2.49 13.15 -4.24
C LEU A 36 3.96 13.52 -4.32
N ASP A 37 4.63 13.76 -3.18
CA ASP A 37 6.07 14.12 -3.15
C ASP A 37 6.72 13.70 -1.82
N SER A 38 8.04 13.73 -1.77
CA SER A 38 8.80 13.43 -0.55
C SER A 38 8.95 14.64 0.38
N THR A 39 8.74 15.86 -0.11
CA THR A 39 8.90 17.11 0.64
C THR A 39 7.56 17.79 0.87
N LEU A 40 7.37 18.37 2.06
CA LEU A 40 6.12 19.04 2.43
C LEU A 40 5.78 20.19 1.50
N VAL A 41 6.76 20.97 1.07
CA VAL A 41 6.56 22.11 0.15
C VAL A 41 6.00 21.65 -1.18
N ASN A 42 6.56 20.60 -1.77
CA ASN A 42 6.09 20.06 -3.03
C ASN A 42 4.73 19.35 -2.91
N ILE A 43 4.46 18.68 -1.79
CA ILE A 43 3.14 18.12 -1.50
C ILE A 43 2.07 19.23 -1.52
N ILE A 44 2.32 20.35 -0.79
CA ILE A 44 1.38 21.48 -0.75
C ILE A 44 1.17 22.08 -2.15
N ARG A 45 2.24 22.19 -2.93
CA ARG A 45 2.16 22.68 -4.32
C ARG A 45 1.36 21.75 -5.22
N THR A 46 1.69 20.47 -5.22
CA THR A 46 1.11 19.48 -6.15
C THR A 46 -0.35 19.15 -5.82
N ARG A 47 -0.73 19.15 -4.52
CA ARG A 47 -2.12 18.90 -4.11
C ARG A 47 -3.14 19.88 -4.70
N ASN A 48 -2.70 21.10 -5.01
CA ASN A 48 -3.52 22.15 -5.58
C ASN A 48 -3.56 22.13 -7.13
N MET A 49 -2.82 21.21 -7.75
CA MET A 49 -2.81 21.01 -9.20
C MET A 49 -3.97 20.11 -9.65
N GLY A 50 -4.21 20.07 -10.95
CA GLY A 50 -5.21 19.17 -11.56
C GLY A 50 -4.81 17.68 -11.43
N ASN A 51 -5.80 16.81 -11.60
CA ASN A 51 -5.62 15.35 -11.41
C ASN A 51 -4.50 14.76 -12.26
N ALA A 52 -4.36 15.17 -13.51
CA ALA A 52 -3.29 14.71 -14.38
C ALA A 52 -1.89 15.01 -13.82
N ALA A 53 -1.68 16.18 -13.19
CA ALA A 53 -0.42 16.52 -12.55
C ALA A 53 -0.16 15.69 -11.28
N LYS A 54 -1.19 15.40 -10.50
CA LYS A 54 -1.10 14.51 -9.33
C LYS A 54 -0.76 13.09 -9.74
N GLN A 55 -1.40 12.57 -10.76
CA GLN A 55 -1.12 11.24 -11.32
C GLN A 55 0.29 11.15 -11.89
N ALA A 56 0.79 12.22 -12.51
CA ALA A 56 2.14 12.30 -13.06
C ALA A 56 3.24 12.57 -12.00
N ALA A 57 2.89 12.78 -10.73
CA ALA A 57 3.85 13.06 -9.67
C ALA A 57 4.89 11.93 -9.53
N PRO A 58 6.20 12.22 -9.49
CA PRO A 58 7.25 11.20 -9.56
C PRO A 58 7.16 10.15 -8.45
N LYS A 59 6.81 10.55 -7.22
CA LYS A 59 6.63 9.62 -6.10
C LYS A 59 5.43 8.72 -6.32
N TRP A 60 4.30 9.27 -6.79
CA TRP A 60 3.11 8.48 -7.11
C TRP A 60 3.39 7.47 -8.24
N GLN A 61 4.11 7.87 -9.27
CA GLN A 61 4.51 6.96 -10.34
C GLN A 61 5.38 5.80 -9.83
N ARG A 62 6.18 6.00 -8.80
CA ARG A 62 6.91 4.92 -8.13
C ARG A 62 5.98 3.96 -7.40
N VAL A 63 4.93 4.46 -6.74
CA VAL A 63 3.89 3.60 -6.15
C VAL A 63 3.27 2.70 -7.20
N VAL A 64 2.81 3.29 -8.32
CA VAL A 64 2.22 2.55 -9.44
C VAL A 64 3.16 1.47 -9.97
N LYS A 65 4.43 1.79 -10.17
CA LYS A 65 5.46 0.82 -10.59
C LYS A 65 5.70 -0.27 -9.55
N SER A 66 5.68 0.07 -8.26
CA SER A 66 5.83 -0.91 -7.17
C SER A 66 4.68 -1.91 -7.17
N VAL A 67 3.44 -1.45 -7.34
CA VAL A 67 2.26 -2.33 -7.46
C VAL A 67 2.38 -3.20 -8.72
N ASP A 68 2.73 -2.59 -9.87
CA ASP A 68 2.93 -3.33 -11.13
C ASP A 68 4.02 -4.40 -10.98
N TRP A 69 5.13 -4.09 -10.31
CA TRP A 69 6.18 -5.05 -10.03
C TRP A 69 5.69 -6.19 -9.13
N ILE A 70 5.00 -5.90 -8.02
CA ILE A 70 4.42 -6.92 -7.13
C ILE A 70 3.50 -7.85 -7.93
N THR A 71 2.56 -7.30 -8.69
CA THR A 71 1.58 -8.08 -9.44
C THR A 71 2.22 -8.99 -10.49
N THR A 72 3.38 -8.60 -11.05
CA THR A 72 4.13 -9.46 -11.99
C THR A 72 4.84 -10.64 -11.30
N GLN A 73 5.02 -10.60 -9.98
CA GLN A 73 5.69 -11.64 -9.21
C GLN A 73 4.72 -12.58 -8.49
N LEU A 74 3.41 -12.29 -8.49
CA LEU A 74 2.43 -13.12 -7.80
C LEU A 74 2.37 -14.53 -8.41
N PRO A 75 2.28 -15.58 -7.57
CA PRO A 75 2.09 -16.94 -8.06
C PRO A 75 0.78 -17.05 -8.86
N ILE A 76 0.84 -17.68 -10.04
CA ILE A 76 -0.33 -17.78 -10.95
C ILE A 76 -1.51 -18.55 -10.34
N THR A 77 -1.23 -19.40 -9.35
CA THR A 77 -2.22 -20.22 -8.63
C THR A 77 -2.78 -19.50 -7.39
N SER A 78 -2.35 -18.27 -7.12
CA SER A 78 -2.83 -17.49 -6.01
C SER A 78 -3.97 -16.55 -6.37
N GLN A 79 -4.62 -16.05 -5.35
CA GLN A 79 -5.62 -15.02 -5.42
C GLN A 79 -5.04 -13.71 -4.90
N TYR A 80 -5.58 -12.59 -5.36
CA TYR A 80 -5.15 -11.28 -4.93
C TYR A 80 -6.33 -10.36 -4.68
N GLN A 81 -6.07 -9.28 -3.93
CA GLN A 81 -6.93 -8.11 -3.86
C GLN A 81 -6.05 -6.86 -3.76
N ILE A 82 -6.44 -5.79 -4.42
CA ILE A 82 -5.75 -4.49 -4.34
C ILE A 82 -6.73 -3.49 -3.79
N TRP A 83 -6.45 -2.98 -2.59
CA TRP A 83 -7.18 -1.87 -2.01
C TRP A 83 -6.32 -0.61 -2.02
N HIS A 84 -6.93 0.51 -2.32
CA HIS A 84 -6.32 1.80 -2.02
C HIS A 84 -7.01 2.44 -0.81
N PHE A 85 -6.25 3.19 -0.05
CA PHE A 85 -6.76 3.85 1.14
C PHE A 85 -6.20 5.26 1.30
N ASN A 86 -7.01 6.11 1.90
CA ASN A 86 -6.68 7.45 2.36
C ASN A 86 -7.50 7.75 3.63
N ALA A 87 -8.50 8.62 3.60
CA ALA A 87 -9.46 8.76 4.70
C ALA A 87 -10.39 7.53 4.82
N ASP A 88 -10.69 6.88 3.71
CA ASP A 88 -11.45 5.65 3.57
C ASP A 88 -10.62 4.63 2.76
N PHE A 89 -11.15 3.41 2.61
CA PHE A 89 -10.54 2.40 1.74
C PHE A 89 -11.58 1.74 0.84
N THR A 90 -11.15 1.29 -0.32
CA THR A 90 -11.97 0.52 -1.26
C THR A 90 -11.09 -0.31 -2.20
N SER A 91 -11.66 -1.35 -2.80
CA SER A 91 -11.01 -2.07 -3.90
C SER A 91 -10.78 -1.14 -5.10
N VAL A 92 -9.68 -1.34 -5.81
CA VAL A 92 -9.40 -0.64 -7.07
C VAL A 92 -10.38 -1.03 -8.18
N LEU A 93 -10.95 -2.23 -8.11
CA LEU A 93 -12.05 -2.67 -8.98
C LEU A 93 -13.38 -2.56 -8.21
N GLU A 94 -14.25 -1.69 -8.68
CA GLU A 94 -15.54 -1.42 -8.04
C GLU A 94 -16.35 -2.70 -7.82
N GLY A 95 -16.93 -2.84 -6.63
CA GLY A 95 -17.78 -3.96 -6.26
C GLY A 95 -17.04 -5.27 -5.93
N THR A 96 -15.70 -5.25 -5.83
CA THR A 96 -14.90 -6.44 -5.48
C THR A 96 -14.30 -6.40 -4.08
N ASP A 97 -14.72 -5.47 -3.21
CA ASP A 97 -14.10 -5.22 -1.90
C ASP A 97 -13.98 -6.47 -1.00
N GLN A 98 -14.92 -7.39 -1.11
CA GLN A 98 -14.96 -8.63 -0.33
C GLN A 98 -14.70 -9.89 -1.18
N THR A 99 -14.14 -9.72 -2.39
CA THR A 99 -13.94 -10.81 -3.34
C THR A 99 -12.47 -11.02 -3.62
N TRP A 100 -12.01 -12.26 -3.56
CA TRP A 100 -10.68 -12.63 -4.01
C TRP A 100 -10.67 -12.79 -5.53
N LEU A 101 -9.71 -12.19 -6.19
CA LEU A 101 -9.52 -12.21 -7.63
C LEU A 101 -8.39 -13.19 -7.99
N GLU A 102 -8.53 -13.90 -9.12
CA GLU A 102 -7.54 -14.89 -9.54
C GLU A 102 -6.36 -14.24 -10.27
N VAL A 103 -5.13 -14.52 -9.86
CA VAL A 103 -3.93 -14.04 -10.57
C VAL A 103 -3.87 -14.61 -12.00
N ALA A 104 -4.46 -15.78 -12.23
CA ALA A 104 -4.55 -16.39 -13.55
C ALA A 104 -5.42 -15.59 -14.53
N ASP A 105 -6.39 -14.81 -14.02
CA ASP A 105 -7.22 -13.91 -14.84
C ASP A 105 -6.43 -12.64 -15.17
N ARG A 106 -5.71 -12.70 -16.28
CA ARG A 106 -4.83 -11.61 -16.70
C ARG A 106 -5.59 -10.38 -17.20
N GLU A 107 -6.79 -10.55 -17.70
CA GLU A 107 -7.63 -9.44 -18.15
C GLU A 107 -8.05 -8.62 -16.94
N GLN A 108 -8.60 -9.26 -15.91
CA GLN A 108 -8.99 -8.62 -14.66
C GLN A 108 -7.79 -8.00 -13.91
N LEU A 109 -6.63 -8.66 -13.92
CA LEU A 109 -5.40 -8.10 -13.33
C LEU A 109 -4.92 -6.84 -14.07
N ASN A 110 -5.04 -6.79 -15.40
CA ASN A 110 -4.71 -5.60 -16.17
C ASN A 110 -5.71 -4.47 -15.90
N GLU A 111 -7.01 -4.76 -15.79
CA GLU A 111 -8.03 -3.78 -15.39
C GLU A 111 -7.74 -3.20 -14.01
N ALA A 112 -7.36 -4.05 -13.04
CA ALA A 112 -6.96 -3.60 -11.70
C ALA A 112 -5.74 -2.67 -11.76
N MET A 113 -4.75 -2.99 -12.58
CA MET A 113 -3.56 -2.13 -12.77
C MET A 113 -3.89 -0.82 -13.49
N ASP A 114 -4.82 -0.82 -14.43
CA ASP A 114 -5.29 0.41 -15.06
C ASP A 114 -6.07 1.28 -14.06
N ALA A 115 -6.85 0.66 -13.18
CA ALA A 115 -7.51 1.36 -12.09
C ALA A 115 -6.49 2.01 -11.13
N VAL A 116 -5.42 1.28 -10.74
CA VAL A 116 -4.32 1.84 -9.91
C VAL A 116 -3.66 3.04 -10.59
N ARG A 117 -3.40 2.98 -11.90
CA ARG A 117 -2.81 4.10 -12.67
C ARG A 117 -3.71 5.34 -12.70
N ASN A 118 -5.01 5.14 -12.64
CA ASN A 118 -6.01 6.20 -12.67
C ASN A 118 -6.35 6.79 -11.29
N LEU A 119 -5.86 6.22 -10.20
CA LEU A 119 -6.03 6.79 -8.86
C LEU A 119 -5.41 8.19 -8.77
N VAL A 120 -6.05 9.04 -7.99
CA VAL A 120 -5.58 10.41 -7.71
C VAL A 120 -5.34 10.55 -6.22
N PRO A 121 -4.08 10.69 -5.75
CA PRO A 121 -3.78 10.87 -4.34
C PRO A 121 -4.48 12.10 -3.75
N ASN A 122 -5.15 11.89 -2.61
CA ASN A 122 -5.88 12.93 -1.88
C ASN A 122 -6.09 12.55 -0.40
N ASN A 123 -6.60 13.47 0.39
CA ASN A 123 -6.92 13.28 1.82
C ASN A 123 -5.71 12.90 2.69
N GLY A 124 -6.01 12.54 3.94
CA GLY A 124 -5.05 11.99 4.91
C GLY A 124 -5.01 10.47 4.88
N THR A 125 -4.33 9.85 5.84
CA THR A 125 -4.09 8.41 5.92
C THR A 125 -4.80 7.81 7.14
N ASN A 126 -5.74 6.90 6.92
CA ASN A 126 -6.47 6.16 7.96
C ASN A 126 -6.12 4.67 7.89
N LEU A 127 -5.04 4.28 8.54
CA LEU A 127 -4.55 2.91 8.53
C LEU A 127 -5.43 1.97 9.40
N GLU A 128 -6.03 2.49 10.48
CA GLU A 128 -6.92 1.72 11.36
C GLU A 128 -8.09 1.13 10.57
N GLN A 129 -8.72 1.95 9.73
CA GLN A 129 -9.90 1.53 8.99
C GLN A 129 -9.57 0.45 7.95
N VAL A 130 -8.46 0.57 7.25
CA VAL A 130 -8.06 -0.45 6.25
C VAL A 130 -7.65 -1.75 6.92
N PHE A 131 -6.95 -1.73 8.06
CA PHE A 131 -6.59 -2.95 8.78
C PHE A 131 -7.81 -3.65 9.38
N ARG A 132 -8.78 -2.89 9.89
CA ARG A 132 -10.09 -3.44 10.29
C ARG A 132 -10.83 -4.06 9.09
N GLY A 133 -10.76 -3.44 7.92
CA GLY A 133 -11.29 -4.01 6.67
C GLY A 133 -10.64 -5.35 6.34
N VAL A 134 -9.31 -5.43 6.43
CA VAL A 134 -8.55 -6.68 6.22
C VAL A 134 -8.98 -7.78 7.19
N ALA A 135 -9.19 -7.44 8.47
CA ALA A 135 -9.66 -8.38 9.50
C ALA A 135 -11.06 -8.95 9.20
N ASN A 136 -11.86 -8.23 8.42
CA ASN A 136 -13.22 -8.65 8.03
C ASN A 136 -13.27 -9.43 6.70
N MET A 137 -12.13 -9.58 6.01
CA MET A 137 -12.07 -10.41 4.80
C MET A 137 -12.30 -11.89 5.11
N SER A 138 -13.10 -12.58 4.30
CA SER A 138 -13.35 -14.02 4.43
C SER A 138 -13.21 -14.75 3.10
N PRO A 139 -12.26 -15.69 2.98
CA PRO A 139 -11.19 -16.01 3.94
C PRO A 139 -10.19 -14.85 4.09
N MET A 140 -9.50 -14.77 5.25
CA MET A 140 -8.47 -13.75 5.48
C MET A 140 -7.27 -13.91 4.53
N PRO A 141 -6.55 -12.80 4.25
CA PRO A 141 -5.27 -12.90 3.53
C PRO A 141 -4.25 -13.73 4.31
N ASP A 142 -3.32 -14.32 3.60
CA ASP A 142 -2.17 -15.00 4.19
C ASP A 142 -0.84 -14.27 3.92
N ASN A 143 -0.91 -13.16 3.18
CA ASN A 143 0.21 -12.25 2.96
C ASN A 143 -0.31 -10.85 2.65
N ILE A 144 0.29 -9.82 3.25
CA ILE A 144 -0.07 -8.41 3.03
C ILE A 144 1.14 -7.66 2.50
N PHE A 145 0.95 -6.87 1.44
CA PHE A 145 1.86 -5.82 1.01
C PHE A 145 1.26 -4.46 1.36
N LEU A 146 2.00 -3.66 2.11
CA LEU A 146 1.62 -2.30 2.46
C LEU A 146 2.59 -1.31 1.82
N ILE A 147 2.08 -0.47 0.94
CA ILE A 147 2.84 0.60 0.28
C ILE A 147 2.36 1.92 0.87
N THR A 148 3.23 2.60 1.60
CA THR A 148 2.92 3.87 2.29
C THR A 148 4.17 4.73 2.40
N ASP A 149 4.07 5.93 2.98
CA ASP A 149 5.21 6.84 3.15
C ASP A 149 5.36 7.40 4.57
N GLY A 150 4.37 7.22 5.43
CA GLY A 150 4.41 7.78 6.76
C GLY A 150 3.37 7.20 7.72
N LEU A 151 3.43 7.64 8.96
CA LEU A 151 2.47 7.26 9.98
C LEU A 151 1.08 7.84 9.67
N PRO A 152 0.00 7.17 10.10
CA PRO A 152 -1.36 7.63 9.85
C PRO A 152 -1.63 9.03 10.44
N THR A 153 -2.54 9.74 9.81
CA THR A 153 -2.95 11.09 10.21
C THR A 153 -4.43 11.16 10.61
N LEU A 154 -5.16 10.09 10.37
CA LEU A 154 -6.60 9.98 10.65
C LEU A 154 -6.90 8.67 11.38
N ASN A 155 -7.99 8.67 12.14
CA ASN A 155 -8.65 7.46 12.64
C ASN A 155 -10.17 7.61 12.50
N GLY A 156 -10.90 6.56 12.85
CA GLY A 156 -12.36 6.56 12.82
C GLY A 156 -13.05 7.64 13.66
N ARG A 157 -12.31 8.32 14.56
CA ARG A 157 -12.84 9.37 15.47
C ARG A 157 -12.47 10.79 15.03
N ASN A 158 -11.40 10.97 14.27
CA ASN A 158 -10.77 12.27 13.95
C ASN A 158 -10.73 12.56 12.45
N ALA A 159 -11.86 12.41 11.74
CA ALA A 159 -11.97 12.68 10.31
C ALA A 159 -11.61 14.13 9.90
N ASN A 160 -11.53 15.08 10.86
CA ASN A 160 -11.26 16.50 10.63
C ASN A 160 -10.10 17.01 11.52
N ALA A 161 -9.13 16.18 11.83
CA ALA A 161 -8.03 16.61 12.69
C ALA A 161 -7.19 17.68 12.02
N GLY A 162 -6.95 18.77 12.78
CA GLY A 162 -5.97 19.78 12.46
C GLY A 162 -4.52 19.22 12.44
N LEU A 163 -3.54 20.07 12.74
CA LEU A 163 -2.14 19.63 12.88
C LEU A 163 -2.01 18.55 13.96
N ILE A 164 -1.65 17.33 13.52
CA ILE A 164 -1.43 16.18 14.39
C ILE A 164 0.07 16.14 14.75
N THR A 165 0.37 15.97 16.04
CA THR A 165 1.74 15.86 16.52
C THR A 165 2.37 14.50 16.13
N PRO A 166 3.70 14.39 16.07
CA PRO A 166 4.37 13.10 15.81
C PRO A 166 3.99 12.00 16.82
N ARG A 167 3.73 12.37 18.07
CA ARG A 167 3.29 11.43 19.11
C ARG A 167 1.88 10.90 18.84
N GLU A 168 0.95 11.79 18.51
CA GLU A 168 -0.42 11.38 18.16
C GLU A 168 -0.43 10.47 16.92
N ARG A 169 0.43 10.73 15.93
CA ARG A 169 0.56 9.84 14.76
C ARG A 169 1.05 8.45 15.14
N LEU A 170 1.96 8.34 16.10
CA LEU A 170 2.42 7.05 16.60
C LEU A 170 1.30 6.32 17.35
N GLU A 171 0.52 7.02 18.19
CA GLU A 171 -0.66 6.46 18.87
C GLU A 171 -1.70 5.96 17.85
N LEU A 172 -1.97 6.71 16.76
CA LEU A 172 -2.83 6.26 15.68
C LEU A 172 -2.31 5.00 14.96
N PHE A 173 -1.00 4.89 14.82
CA PHE A 173 -0.36 3.72 14.24
C PHE A 173 -0.51 2.49 15.15
N GLU A 174 -0.30 2.64 16.46
CA GLU A 174 -0.47 1.58 17.45
C GLU A 174 -1.92 1.09 17.48
N ASP A 175 -2.90 1.99 17.46
CA ASP A 175 -4.32 1.68 17.36
C ASP A 175 -4.62 0.90 16.07
N ALA A 176 -4.06 1.32 14.93
CA ALA A 176 -4.22 0.62 13.66
C ALA A 176 -3.63 -0.79 13.68
N VAL A 177 -2.44 -0.96 14.25
CA VAL A 177 -1.78 -2.28 14.37
C VAL A 177 -2.60 -3.24 15.24
N ALA A 178 -3.31 -2.72 16.26
CA ALA A 178 -4.18 -3.54 17.10
C ALA A 178 -5.37 -4.13 16.34
N GLU A 179 -5.81 -3.53 15.24
CA GLU A 179 -6.88 -4.06 14.37
C GLU A 179 -6.38 -5.15 13.41
N LEU A 180 -5.06 -5.28 13.22
CA LEU A 180 -4.49 -6.24 12.29
C LEU A 180 -4.57 -7.67 12.85
N PRO A 181 -5.06 -8.66 12.09
CA PRO A 181 -5.07 -10.05 12.53
C PRO A 181 -3.65 -10.58 12.76
N ASN A 182 -3.47 -11.32 13.86
CA ASN A 182 -2.19 -11.95 14.17
C ASN A 182 -1.84 -13.06 13.17
N GLY A 183 -0.55 -13.23 12.91
CA GLY A 183 -0.02 -14.35 12.13
C GLY A 183 -0.05 -14.14 10.61
N ILE A 184 -0.37 -12.93 10.15
CA ILE A 184 -0.29 -12.58 8.72
C ILE A 184 0.96 -11.75 8.50
N PRO A 185 1.90 -12.18 7.65
CA PRO A 185 3.09 -11.39 7.29
C PRO A 185 2.70 -10.07 6.62
N VAL A 186 3.28 -8.97 7.08
CA VAL A 186 3.11 -7.64 6.48
C VAL A 186 4.44 -7.21 5.85
N ASN A 187 4.47 -7.18 4.54
CA ASN A 187 5.62 -6.73 3.77
C ASN A 187 5.45 -5.25 3.45
N ILE A 188 6.33 -4.42 3.95
CA ILE A 188 6.21 -2.98 3.92
C ILE A 188 7.16 -2.38 2.90
N ILE A 189 6.64 -1.56 2.01
CA ILE A 189 7.39 -0.69 1.10
C ILE A 189 7.15 0.73 1.58
N LEU A 190 8.14 1.28 2.29
CA LEU A 190 8.08 2.62 2.86
C LEU A 190 8.79 3.62 1.95
N LEU A 191 8.02 4.52 1.35
CA LEU A 191 8.52 5.62 0.53
C LEU A 191 8.99 6.80 1.42
N PRO A 192 9.94 7.62 0.95
CA PRO A 192 10.44 8.74 1.77
C PRO A 192 9.37 9.82 1.96
N LEU A 193 9.28 10.34 3.19
CA LEU A 193 8.48 11.51 3.55
C LEU A 193 9.25 12.39 4.54
N GLU A 194 9.34 13.69 4.23
CA GLU A 194 9.90 14.69 5.13
C GLU A 194 8.99 14.89 6.35
N GLY A 195 9.60 15.04 7.53
CA GLY A 195 8.87 15.38 8.75
C GLY A 195 8.26 14.22 9.52
N ASP A 196 8.55 12.97 9.13
CA ASP A 196 8.09 11.77 9.83
C ASP A 196 9.24 10.83 10.23
N PRO A 197 10.07 11.23 11.19
CA PRO A 197 11.25 10.44 11.57
C PRO A 197 10.92 9.11 12.25
N SER A 198 9.71 8.95 12.79
CA SER A 198 9.29 7.75 13.52
C SER A 198 8.75 6.65 12.62
N ALA A 199 8.35 6.99 11.39
CA ALA A 199 7.71 6.04 10.47
C ALA A 199 8.58 4.81 10.18
N ALA A 200 9.87 5.02 9.86
CA ALA A 200 10.76 3.92 9.51
C ALA A 200 10.92 2.91 10.65
N ALA A 201 11.06 3.38 11.89
CA ALA A 201 11.19 2.50 13.07
C ALA A 201 9.87 1.75 13.35
N ALA A 202 8.73 2.44 13.30
CA ALA A 202 7.42 1.86 13.56
C ALA A 202 7.06 0.76 12.53
N TYR A 203 7.22 1.04 11.25
CA TYR A 203 6.95 0.06 10.19
C TYR A 203 7.96 -1.09 10.16
N TRP A 204 9.22 -0.83 10.49
CA TRP A 204 10.21 -1.90 10.65
C TRP A 204 9.82 -2.86 11.79
N GLN A 205 9.38 -2.33 12.94
CA GLN A 205 8.89 -3.15 14.05
C GLN A 205 7.65 -3.95 13.66
N LEU A 206 6.69 -3.37 12.93
CA LEU A 206 5.53 -4.10 12.43
C LEU A 206 5.95 -5.26 11.53
N ALA A 207 6.87 -5.03 10.59
CA ALA A 207 7.38 -6.08 9.72
C ALA A 207 8.03 -7.22 10.52
N GLN A 208 8.85 -6.90 11.51
CA GLN A 208 9.49 -7.90 12.38
C GLN A 208 8.46 -8.68 13.20
N TYR A 209 7.50 -7.99 13.80
CA TYR A 209 6.46 -8.61 14.62
C TYR A 209 5.57 -9.55 13.81
N SER A 210 5.22 -9.16 12.60
CA SER A 210 4.36 -9.95 11.70
C SER A 210 5.12 -11.03 10.91
N LEU A 211 6.44 -11.14 11.05
CA LEU A 211 7.31 -12.01 10.24
C LEU A 211 7.28 -11.67 8.74
N GLY A 212 6.98 -10.43 8.43
CA GLY A 212 7.06 -9.88 7.07
C GLY A 212 8.43 -9.26 6.79
N SER A 213 8.49 -8.41 5.78
CA SER A 213 9.72 -7.74 5.35
C SER A 213 9.54 -6.23 5.27
N PHE A 214 10.64 -5.50 5.33
CA PHE A 214 10.67 -4.04 5.27
C PHE A 214 11.65 -3.57 4.21
N LEU A 215 11.17 -2.75 3.28
CA LEU A 215 11.95 -2.18 2.18
C LEU A 215 11.74 -0.67 2.11
N THR A 216 12.84 0.08 2.06
CA THR A 216 12.85 1.48 1.66
C THR A 216 13.45 1.57 0.26
N PRO A 217 12.64 1.75 -0.80
CA PRO A 217 13.12 1.65 -2.16
C PRO A 217 14.03 2.81 -2.53
N SER A 218 15.12 2.54 -3.27
CA SER A 218 15.93 3.56 -3.92
C SER A 218 15.12 4.30 -5.00
N ARG A 219 15.66 5.41 -5.54
CA ARG A 219 14.96 6.18 -6.59
C ARG A 219 14.73 5.39 -7.87
N ASP A 220 15.58 4.40 -8.12
CA ASP A 220 15.61 3.61 -9.36
C ASP A 220 14.87 2.26 -9.20
N TRP A 221 14.31 1.97 -8.02
CA TRP A 221 13.54 0.75 -7.75
C TRP A 221 12.04 0.96 -8.05
N PRO A 222 11.31 0.02 -8.55
CA PRO A 222 11.68 -1.29 -9.13
C PRO A 222 12.30 -1.18 -10.50
#